data_c0f5a5d2a7e9a444c3d2b1bc9bc945b9
#
_entry.id   c0f5a5d2a7e9a444c3d2b1bc9bc945b9
#
_cell.length_a   1.000
_cell.length_b   1.000
_cell.length_c   1.000
_cell.angle_alpha   90.00
_cell.angle_beta   90.00
_cell.angle_gamma   90.00
#
_symmetry.space_group_name_H-M   'P 1'
#
loop_
_entity.id
_entity.type
_entity.pdbx_description
1 polymer ?
#
loop_
_entity_poly.entity_id
_entity_poly.type
_entity_poly.pdbx_seq_one_letter_code
_entity_poly.pdbx_strand_id
1 'polypeptide(L)'
;VPGWTARDVVGHLIEWLPGFLQRELPTVDLTDPAAAWRQRAADVQTLIETAGDELMSNRHVGELRLAEAIHRFYTPDIFMHTWDLARALGREPNLDAARAAEMLAESEPYEEVMRASGQYGPRVPVPDDASVQDKLIAFIGRDPAWRPPER
;
A
#
# COMPACT_ATOMS: atom_id res chain seq x y z
N VAL A 1 -10.14 -0.67 3.97
CA VAL A 1 -9.98 -1.87 4.78
C VAL A 1 -11.06 -1.90 5.85
N PRO A 2 -11.90 -2.94 5.91
CA PRO A 2 -12.98 -3.00 6.89
C PRO A 2 -12.45 -2.85 8.32
N GLY A 3 -13.10 -1.98 9.12
CA GLY A 3 -12.77 -1.74 10.52
C GLY A 3 -11.55 -0.86 10.78
N TRP A 4 -10.84 -0.40 9.75
CA TRP A 4 -9.67 0.47 9.91
C TRP A 4 -10.07 1.94 9.93
N THR A 5 -9.45 2.69 10.82
CA THR A 5 -9.46 4.15 10.83
C THR A 5 -8.32 4.71 9.96
N ALA A 6 -8.33 6.01 9.70
CA ALA A 6 -7.21 6.68 9.02
C ALA A 6 -5.86 6.47 9.78
N ARG A 7 -5.91 6.42 11.12
CA ARG A 7 -4.74 6.16 11.96
C ARG A 7 -4.21 4.74 11.75
N ASP A 8 -5.09 3.76 11.61
CA ASP A 8 -4.71 2.35 11.40
C ASP A 8 -4.04 2.17 10.04
N VAL A 9 -4.49 2.90 8.99
CA VAL A 9 -3.83 2.89 7.68
C VAL A 9 -2.39 3.39 7.79
N VAL A 10 -2.17 4.52 8.46
CA VAL A 10 -0.82 5.06 8.66
C VAL A 10 0.03 4.13 9.53
N GLY A 11 -0.54 3.60 10.61
CA GLY A 11 0.13 2.64 11.48
C GLY A 11 0.59 1.40 10.70
N HIS A 12 -0.29 0.81 9.91
CA HIS A 12 0.05 -0.32 9.04
C HIS A 12 1.27 -0.01 8.16
N LEU A 13 1.25 1.08 7.40
CA LEU A 13 2.34 1.44 6.50
C LEU A 13 3.68 1.67 7.21
N ILE A 14 3.65 2.03 8.48
CA ILE A 14 4.85 2.23 9.30
C ILE A 14 5.38 0.91 9.87
N GLU A 15 4.48 0.03 10.33
CA GLU A 15 4.82 -1.09 11.21
C GLU A 15 5.24 -2.35 10.46
N TRP A 16 4.67 -2.65 9.28
CA TRP A 16 4.97 -3.93 8.63
C TRP A 16 6.31 -3.97 7.89
N LEU A 17 6.80 -2.82 7.41
CA LEU A 17 7.99 -2.76 6.57
C LEU A 17 9.27 -3.29 7.25
N PRO A 18 9.59 -2.94 8.53
CA PRO A 18 10.79 -3.46 9.20
C PRO A 18 10.81 -4.99 9.24
N GLY A 19 9.66 -5.61 9.58
CA GLY A 19 9.52 -7.06 9.61
C GLY A 19 9.66 -7.72 8.23
N PHE A 20 9.13 -7.08 7.20
CA PHE A 20 9.26 -7.54 5.82
C PHE A 20 10.72 -7.49 5.33
N LEU A 21 11.40 -6.39 5.59
CA LEU A 21 12.81 -6.22 5.22
C LEU A 21 13.77 -7.00 6.12
N GLN A 22 13.27 -7.57 7.24
CA GLN A 22 14.10 -8.18 8.30
C GLN A 22 15.19 -7.23 8.79
N ARG A 23 14.83 -5.94 8.93
CA ARG A 23 15.71 -4.87 9.38
C ARG A 23 15.03 -4.02 10.43
N GLU A 24 15.81 -3.64 11.44
CA GLU A 24 15.37 -2.64 12.39
C GLU A 24 15.39 -1.25 11.74
N LEU A 25 14.31 -0.52 11.92
CA LEU A 25 14.19 0.90 11.60
C LEU A 25 13.93 1.68 12.89
N PRO A 26 14.26 2.97 12.96
CA PRO A 26 13.99 3.77 14.14
C PRO A 26 12.53 3.68 14.56
N THR A 27 12.30 3.59 15.87
CA THR A 27 10.94 3.62 16.42
C THR A 27 10.33 4.99 16.19
N VAL A 28 9.06 5.03 15.78
CA VAL A 28 8.30 6.27 15.59
C VAL A 28 7.13 6.33 16.55
N ASP A 29 6.81 7.54 17.00
CA ASP A 29 5.67 7.77 17.89
C ASP A 29 4.39 7.96 17.07
N LEU A 30 3.47 7.01 17.18
CA LEU A 30 2.18 7.02 16.48
C LEU A 30 1.12 7.94 17.12
N THR A 31 1.45 8.67 18.19
CA THR A 31 0.52 9.64 18.78
C THR A 31 0.20 10.79 17.82
N ASP A 32 1.17 11.20 16.99
CA ASP A 32 0.98 12.08 15.82
C ASP A 32 1.25 11.29 14.53
N PRO A 33 0.22 10.73 13.88
CA PRO A 33 0.40 9.92 12.68
C PRO A 33 1.06 10.66 11.51
N ALA A 34 0.85 11.98 11.41
CA ALA A 34 1.45 12.76 10.33
C ALA A 34 2.95 12.97 10.56
N ALA A 35 3.38 13.22 11.81
CA ALA A 35 4.79 13.27 12.15
C ALA A 35 5.45 11.90 12.01
N ALA A 36 4.80 10.84 12.50
CA ALA A 36 5.25 9.46 12.37
C ALA A 36 5.49 9.07 10.92
N TRP A 37 4.55 9.40 10.03
CA TRP A 37 4.68 9.14 8.60
C TRP A 37 5.88 9.87 7.97
N ARG A 38 6.04 11.18 8.27
CA ARG A 38 7.19 11.95 7.78
C ARG A 38 8.52 11.37 8.24
N GLN A 39 8.60 10.94 9.51
CA GLN A 39 9.80 10.31 10.03
C GLN A 39 10.08 8.99 9.32
N ARG A 40 9.08 8.10 9.20
CA ARG A 40 9.23 6.81 8.50
C ARG A 40 9.63 6.99 7.04
N ALA A 41 9.04 7.95 6.33
CA ALA A 41 9.40 8.25 4.95
C ALA A 41 10.88 8.68 4.82
N ALA A 42 11.37 9.51 5.76
CA ALA A 42 12.78 9.90 5.81
C ALA A 42 13.70 8.71 6.12
N ASP A 43 13.31 7.84 7.06
CA ASP A 43 14.07 6.63 7.40
C ASP A 43 14.20 5.68 6.19
N VAL A 44 13.11 5.48 5.45
CA VAL A 44 13.09 4.64 4.25
C VAL A 44 13.94 5.25 3.15
N GLN A 45 13.86 6.56 2.93
CA GLN A 45 14.70 7.25 1.96
C GLN A 45 16.19 7.10 2.31
N THR A 46 16.56 7.30 3.57
CA THR A 46 17.94 7.09 4.05
C THR A 46 18.37 5.63 3.84
N LEU A 47 17.50 4.66 4.13
CA LEU A 47 17.80 3.25 3.92
C LEU A 47 18.09 2.94 2.45
N ILE A 48 17.29 3.48 1.53
CA ILE A 48 17.52 3.30 0.08
C ILE A 48 18.85 3.89 -0.34
N GLU A 49 19.18 5.10 0.14
CA GLU A 49 20.40 5.82 -0.22
C GLU A 49 21.67 5.15 0.33
N THR A 50 21.61 4.57 1.52
CA THR A 50 22.77 4.03 2.22
C THR A 50 22.95 2.51 2.08
N ALA A 51 21.87 1.77 1.86
CA ALA A 51 21.87 0.32 1.86
C ALA A 51 21.00 -0.30 0.74
N GLY A 52 20.50 0.49 -0.21
CA GLY A 52 19.58 0.03 -1.26
C GLY A 52 20.11 -1.14 -2.10
N ASP A 53 21.43 -1.22 -2.28
CA ASP A 53 22.08 -2.31 -3.01
C ASP A 53 22.35 -3.57 -2.19
N GLU A 54 22.16 -3.53 -0.88
CA GLU A 54 22.35 -4.71 -0.04
C GLU A 54 21.26 -5.74 -0.30
N LEU A 55 21.63 -7.01 -0.20
CA LEU A 55 20.70 -8.11 -0.34
C LEU A 55 19.90 -8.31 0.97
N MET A 56 18.61 -8.51 0.82
CA MET A 56 17.73 -9.02 1.85
C MET A 56 17.19 -10.39 1.46
N SER A 57 16.82 -11.20 2.41
CA SER A 57 16.15 -12.48 2.17
C SER A 57 14.86 -12.54 2.96
N ASN A 58 13.77 -12.89 2.29
CA ASN A 58 12.48 -13.07 2.92
C ASN A 58 11.85 -14.37 2.39
N ARG A 59 11.27 -15.16 3.30
CA ARG A 59 10.70 -16.50 2.99
C ARG A 59 9.60 -16.47 1.89
N HIS A 60 8.95 -15.33 1.69
CA HIS A 60 7.83 -15.20 0.74
C HIS A 60 8.25 -14.70 -0.62
N VAL A 61 9.34 -13.92 -0.69
CA VAL A 61 9.78 -13.26 -1.93
C VAL A 61 11.20 -13.65 -2.36
N GLY A 62 11.90 -14.45 -1.56
CA GLY A 62 13.26 -14.86 -1.84
C GLY A 62 14.29 -13.77 -1.55
N GLU A 63 15.38 -13.78 -2.32
CA GLU A 63 16.47 -12.81 -2.20
C GLU A 63 16.30 -11.67 -3.20
N LEU A 64 16.34 -10.44 -2.71
CA LEU A 64 16.19 -9.20 -3.48
C LEU A 64 17.13 -8.12 -2.94
N ARG A 65 17.46 -7.11 -3.76
CA ARG A 65 18.04 -5.87 -3.25
C ARG A 65 17.02 -5.10 -2.43
N LEU A 66 17.45 -4.43 -1.37
CA LEU A 66 16.57 -3.64 -0.50
C LEU A 66 15.74 -2.62 -1.28
N ALA A 67 16.37 -1.85 -2.16
CA ALA A 67 15.68 -0.86 -2.98
C ALA A 67 14.62 -1.53 -3.89
N GLU A 68 14.93 -2.70 -4.46
CA GLU A 68 13.99 -3.46 -5.28
C GLU A 68 12.80 -3.97 -4.45
N ALA A 69 13.05 -4.51 -3.26
CA ALA A 69 12.00 -4.99 -2.38
C ALA A 69 11.04 -3.87 -1.95
N ILE A 70 11.58 -2.69 -1.62
CA ILE A 70 10.79 -1.51 -1.30
C ILE A 70 9.97 -1.06 -2.52
N HIS A 71 10.58 -0.98 -3.69
CA HIS A 71 9.89 -0.59 -4.92
C HIS A 71 8.77 -1.55 -5.29
N ARG A 72 8.99 -2.86 -5.19
CA ARG A 72 8.03 -3.87 -5.64
C ARG A 72 6.88 -4.11 -4.66
N PHE A 73 7.10 -3.92 -3.36
CA PHE A 73 6.11 -4.29 -2.34
C PHE A 73 5.61 -3.11 -1.51
N TYR A 74 6.48 -2.21 -1.09
CA TYR A 74 6.10 -1.10 -0.22
C TYR A 74 5.50 0.08 -0.99
N THR A 75 6.11 0.47 -2.10
CA THR A 75 5.61 1.58 -2.92
C THR A 75 4.19 1.33 -3.46
N PRO A 76 3.86 0.14 -4.00
CA PRO A 76 2.49 -0.18 -4.40
C PRO A 76 1.50 -0.18 -3.22
N ASP A 77 1.91 -0.64 -2.06
CA ASP A 77 1.07 -0.66 -0.86
C ASP A 77 0.72 0.76 -0.41
N ILE A 78 1.71 1.66 -0.37
CA ILE A 78 1.49 3.09 -0.11
C ILE A 78 0.52 3.68 -1.13
N PHE A 79 0.68 3.37 -2.42
CA PHE A 79 -0.17 3.88 -3.48
C PHE A 79 -1.63 3.48 -3.28
N MET A 80 -1.89 2.19 -3.02
CA MET A 80 -3.24 1.69 -2.76
C MET A 80 -3.84 2.28 -1.47
N HIS A 81 -3.07 2.34 -0.40
CA HIS A 81 -3.51 2.90 0.89
C HIS A 81 -3.69 4.42 0.87
N THR A 82 -3.13 5.14 -0.10
CA THR A 82 -3.43 6.56 -0.33
C THR A 82 -4.93 6.75 -0.65
N TRP A 83 -5.53 5.82 -1.39
CA TRP A 83 -6.97 5.81 -1.63
C TRP A 83 -7.75 5.58 -0.33
N ASP A 84 -7.39 4.55 0.45
CA ASP A 84 -8.04 4.23 1.72
C ASP A 84 -8.00 5.43 2.69
N LEU A 85 -6.83 6.08 2.79
CA LEU A 85 -6.62 7.24 3.66
C LEU A 85 -7.47 8.45 3.22
N ALA A 86 -7.50 8.75 1.92
CA ALA A 86 -8.33 9.83 1.39
C ALA A 86 -9.81 9.60 1.71
N ARG A 87 -10.32 8.39 1.46
CA ARG A 87 -11.70 8.02 1.79
C ARG A 87 -11.98 8.12 3.28
N ALA A 88 -11.12 7.57 4.13
CA ALA A 88 -11.29 7.63 5.60
C ALA A 88 -11.34 9.06 6.14
N LEU A 89 -10.69 10.01 5.47
CA LEU A 89 -10.70 11.44 5.79
C LEU A 89 -11.87 12.20 5.11
N GLY A 90 -12.78 11.51 4.40
CA GLY A 90 -13.88 12.14 3.67
C GLY A 90 -13.44 12.95 2.46
N ARG A 91 -12.27 12.67 1.91
CA ARG A 91 -11.73 13.33 0.72
C ARG A 91 -11.92 12.46 -0.52
N GLU A 92 -12.04 13.09 -1.68
CA GLU A 92 -12.01 12.37 -2.95
C GLU A 92 -10.57 11.92 -3.26
N PRO A 93 -10.33 10.61 -3.46
CA PRO A 93 -9.03 10.12 -3.89
C PRO A 93 -8.72 10.57 -5.31
N ASN A 94 -7.46 10.88 -5.57
CA ASN A 94 -6.96 11.23 -6.89
C ASN A 94 -5.61 10.53 -7.10
N LEU A 95 -5.65 9.24 -7.39
CA LEU A 95 -4.45 8.46 -7.71
C LEU A 95 -3.98 8.81 -9.13
N ASP A 96 -2.67 8.74 -9.34
CA ASP A 96 -2.09 8.87 -10.68
C ASP A 96 -2.66 7.79 -11.61
N ALA A 97 -3.33 8.22 -12.69
CA ALA A 97 -4.06 7.33 -13.59
C ALA A 97 -3.12 6.40 -14.39
N ALA A 98 -1.93 6.89 -14.77
CA ALA A 98 -0.95 6.07 -15.49
C ALA A 98 -0.41 4.97 -14.58
N ARG A 99 -0.05 5.30 -13.34
CA ARG A 99 0.40 4.32 -12.36
C ARG A 99 -0.70 3.32 -11.98
N ALA A 100 -1.94 3.78 -11.84
CA ALA A 100 -3.08 2.89 -11.58
C ALA A 100 -3.31 1.89 -12.72
N ALA A 101 -3.20 2.33 -13.98
CA ALA A 101 -3.31 1.46 -15.15
C ALA A 101 -2.19 0.42 -15.21
N GLU A 102 -0.96 0.84 -14.97
CA GLU A 102 0.21 -0.02 -14.92
C GLU A 102 0.07 -1.08 -13.83
N MET A 103 -0.26 -0.68 -12.60
CA MET A 103 -0.47 -1.62 -11.49
C MET A 103 -1.58 -2.64 -11.76
N LEU A 104 -2.69 -2.20 -12.35
CA LEU A 104 -3.78 -3.10 -12.71
C LEU A 104 -3.30 -4.12 -13.73
N ALA A 105 -2.65 -3.70 -14.81
CA ALA A 105 -2.14 -4.57 -15.86
C ALA A 105 -1.07 -5.55 -15.34
N GLU A 106 -0.19 -5.10 -14.44
CA GLU A 106 0.82 -5.94 -13.80
C GLU A 106 0.21 -6.97 -12.85
N SER A 107 -0.92 -6.64 -12.20
CA SER A 107 -1.55 -7.48 -11.17
C SER A 107 -2.54 -8.49 -11.73
N GLU A 108 -3.25 -8.17 -12.81
CA GLU A 108 -4.30 -9.03 -13.38
C GLU A 108 -3.85 -10.48 -13.68
N PRO A 109 -2.64 -10.74 -14.22
CA PRO A 109 -2.16 -12.10 -14.44
C PRO A 109 -1.99 -12.93 -13.16
N TYR A 110 -1.88 -12.27 -12.01
CA TYR A 110 -1.62 -12.89 -10.70
C TYR A 110 -2.85 -12.88 -9.78
N GLU A 111 -4.04 -12.58 -10.30
CA GLU A 111 -5.25 -12.41 -9.48
C GLU A 111 -5.52 -13.61 -8.56
N GLU A 112 -5.42 -14.84 -9.07
CA GLU A 112 -5.66 -16.06 -8.28
C GLU A 112 -4.68 -16.16 -7.09
N VAL A 113 -3.40 -15.90 -7.33
CA VAL A 113 -2.35 -15.92 -6.29
C VAL A 113 -2.61 -14.83 -5.25
N MET A 114 -2.98 -13.64 -5.70
CA MET A 114 -3.32 -12.52 -4.82
C MET A 114 -4.52 -12.86 -3.93
N ARG A 115 -5.58 -13.47 -4.46
CA ARG A 115 -6.73 -13.93 -3.67
C ARG A 115 -6.34 -15.01 -2.67
N ALA A 116 -5.55 -15.99 -3.11
CA ALA A 116 -5.09 -17.08 -2.25
C ALA A 116 -4.22 -16.62 -1.07
N SER A 117 -3.54 -15.47 -1.19
CA SER A 117 -2.76 -14.89 -0.10
C SER A 117 -3.61 -14.44 1.09
N GLY A 118 -4.91 -14.20 0.89
CA GLY A 118 -5.82 -13.64 1.90
C GLY A 118 -5.63 -12.14 2.17
N GLN A 119 -4.69 -11.47 1.50
CA GLN A 119 -4.43 -10.03 1.67
C GLN A 119 -5.39 -9.17 0.84
N TYR A 120 -5.96 -9.73 -0.22
CA TYR A 120 -6.86 -9.04 -1.13
C TYR A 120 -8.25 -9.66 -1.10
N GLY A 121 -9.27 -8.84 -0.92
CA GLY A 121 -10.67 -9.27 -0.99
C GLY A 121 -11.09 -9.66 -2.41
N PRO A 122 -12.27 -10.28 -2.60
CA PRO A 122 -12.80 -10.55 -3.92
C PRO A 122 -12.96 -9.26 -4.73
N ARG A 123 -12.77 -9.36 -6.06
CA ARG A 123 -12.98 -8.22 -6.97
C ARG A 123 -14.42 -7.69 -6.82
N VAL A 124 -14.55 -6.37 -6.68
CA VAL A 124 -15.83 -5.69 -6.66
C VAL A 124 -16.25 -5.39 -8.12
N PRO A 125 -17.51 -5.67 -8.52
CA PRO A 125 -17.98 -5.31 -9.85
C PRO A 125 -18.02 -3.79 -10.04
N VAL A 126 -17.53 -3.31 -11.19
CA VAL A 126 -17.63 -1.91 -11.63
C VAL A 126 -18.03 -1.86 -13.12
N PRO A 127 -18.64 -0.77 -13.60
CA PRO A 127 -18.94 -0.60 -15.01
C PRO A 127 -17.69 -0.67 -15.90
N ASP A 128 -17.86 -1.10 -17.15
CA ASP A 128 -16.75 -1.21 -18.11
C ASP A 128 -16.09 0.15 -18.41
N ASP A 129 -16.86 1.24 -18.33
CA ASP A 129 -16.42 2.62 -18.50
C ASP A 129 -15.94 3.30 -17.20
N ALA A 130 -15.87 2.55 -16.08
CA ALA A 130 -15.33 3.08 -14.83
C ALA A 130 -13.90 3.61 -15.00
N SER A 131 -13.53 4.60 -14.19
CA SER A 131 -12.17 5.13 -14.18
C SER A 131 -11.14 4.02 -13.89
N VAL A 132 -9.92 4.18 -14.38
CA VAL A 132 -8.84 3.21 -14.10
C VAL A 132 -8.53 3.11 -12.62
N GLN A 133 -8.65 4.21 -11.87
CA GLN A 133 -8.57 4.20 -10.41
C GLN A 133 -9.63 3.28 -9.81
N ASP A 134 -10.90 3.43 -10.22
CA ASP A 134 -11.98 2.62 -9.67
C ASP A 134 -11.82 1.15 -10.06
N LYS A 135 -11.34 0.86 -11.26
CA LYS A 135 -11.02 -0.51 -11.69
C LYS A 135 -9.93 -1.14 -10.85
N LEU A 136 -8.83 -0.41 -10.56
CA LEU A 136 -7.76 -0.90 -9.68
C LEU A 136 -8.28 -1.13 -8.25
N ILE A 137 -9.01 -0.18 -7.70
CA ILE A 137 -9.56 -0.26 -6.34
C ILE A 137 -10.54 -1.42 -6.21
N ALA A 138 -11.41 -1.61 -7.18
CA ALA A 138 -12.32 -2.75 -7.27
C ALA A 138 -11.58 -4.08 -7.43
N PHE A 139 -10.54 -4.11 -8.24
CA PHE A 139 -9.67 -5.27 -8.42
C PHE A 139 -9.05 -5.72 -7.10
N ILE A 140 -8.55 -4.80 -6.27
CA ILE A 140 -7.96 -5.14 -4.97
C ILE A 140 -9.00 -5.40 -3.86
N GLY A 141 -10.29 -5.45 -4.20
CA GLY A 141 -11.36 -5.84 -3.30
C GLY A 141 -11.94 -4.71 -2.44
N ARG A 142 -11.80 -3.47 -2.88
CA ARG A 142 -12.41 -2.29 -2.24
C ARG A 142 -13.58 -1.77 -3.07
N ASP A 143 -14.63 -1.31 -2.41
CA ASP A 143 -15.76 -0.67 -3.09
C ASP A 143 -15.42 0.80 -3.42
N PRO A 144 -15.29 1.19 -4.71
CA PRO A 144 -15.00 2.56 -5.08
C PRO A 144 -16.07 3.57 -4.65
N ALA A 145 -17.31 3.11 -4.43
CA ALA A 145 -18.42 3.93 -3.96
C ALA A 145 -18.44 4.11 -2.43
N TRP A 146 -17.59 3.38 -1.70
CA TRP A 146 -17.55 3.48 -0.24
C TRP A 146 -17.26 4.90 0.23
N ARG A 147 -18.00 5.33 1.26
CA ARG A 147 -17.82 6.61 1.96
C ARG A 147 -17.81 6.35 3.46
N PRO A 148 -17.08 7.16 4.25
CA PRO A 148 -17.16 7.06 5.70
C PRO A 148 -18.57 7.38 6.17
N PRO A 149 -19.05 6.77 7.28
CA PRO A 149 -20.34 7.13 7.87
C PRO A 149 -20.34 8.62 8.25
N GLU A 150 -21.48 9.26 8.08
CA GLU A 150 -21.70 10.63 8.57
C GLU A 150 -21.48 10.67 10.09
N ARG A 151 -20.78 11.70 10.55
CA ARG A 151 -20.50 11.90 11.98
C ARG A 151 -21.67 12.57 12.67
#